data_b288b3b9c7acce780b6d454dbaa602c1
#
_entry.id   b288b3b9c7acce780b6d454dbaa602c1
#
_cell.length_a   1.000
_cell.length_b   1.000
_cell.length_c   1.000
_cell.angle_alpha   90.00
_cell.angle_beta   90.00
_cell.angle_gamma   90.00
#
_symmetry.space_group_name_H-M   'P 1'
#
loop_
_entity.id
_entity.type
_entity.pdbx_description
1 polymer ?
#
loop_
_entity_poly.entity_id
_entity_poly.type
_entity_poly.pdbx_seq_one_letter_code
_entity_poly.pdbx_strand_id
1 'polypeptide(L)'
;MKINFAIEVIKVNIKRANLEDIQIVKHIVHTTIKEVYPHYYPSGVVNFFLNHHSENNIQKAIETEIVLLLNVDGTIVGTGSVHKNEVNRVFVLPKFQGLGYGTKLLEELENIIEKDYSKIILDSSLPAYNLYHKHGYLPVKYEKIITSNKDVLCFHTMEKLSKGPSK
;
A
#
# COMPACT_ATOMS: atom_id res chain seq x y z
N MET A 1 -27.57 -7.18 38.44
CA MET A 1 -26.50 -6.26 37.97
C MET A 1 -26.37 -6.43 36.45
N LYS A 2 -26.89 -5.47 35.68
CA LYS A 2 -26.77 -5.53 34.21
C LYS A 2 -25.41 -4.94 33.84
N ILE A 3 -24.50 -5.78 33.36
CA ILE A 3 -23.23 -5.35 32.81
C ILE A 3 -23.54 -4.82 31.40
N ASN A 4 -23.59 -3.50 31.24
CA ASN A 4 -23.64 -2.85 29.94
C ASN A 4 -22.25 -2.94 29.33
N PHE A 5 -22.02 -3.88 28.41
CA PHE A 5 -20.89 -3.83 27.49
C PHE A 5 -21.19 -2.72 26.49
N ALA A 6 -20.57 -1.57 26.66
CA ALA A 6 -20.50 -0.58 25.61
C ALA A 6 -19.65 -1.21 24.48
N ILE A 7 -20.27 -1.51 23.34
CA ILE A 7 -19.53 -1.91 22.13
C ILE A 7 -18.81 -0.64 21.68
N GLU A 8 -17.51 -0.57 21.93
CA GLU A 8 -16.67 0.48 21.36
C GLU A 8 -16.68 0.30 19.83
N VAL A 9 -17.28 1.25 19.13
CA VAL A 9 -17.31 1.26 17.67
C VAL A 9 -15.97 1.78 17.18
N ILE A 10 -15.15 0.90 16.62
CA ILE A 10 -13.87 1.26 15.99
C ILE A 10 -14.13 2.26 14.87
N LYS A 11 -13.58 3.46 15.01
CA LYS A 11 -13.70 4.51 14.01
C LYS A 11 -12.56 4.41 12.99
N VAL A 12 -12.92 4.09 11.75
CA VAL A 12 -11.96 4.02 10.63
C VAL A 12 -12.27 5.12 9.63
N ASN A 13 -11.28 5.91 9.27
CA ASN A 13 -11.39 6.90 8.21
C ASN A 13 -10.12 6.95 7.35
N ILE A 14 -10.27 7.47 6.13
CA ILE A 14 -9.18 7.66 5.17
C ILE A 14 -9.12 9.15 4.84
N LYS A 15 -7.92 9.73 4.87
CA LYS A 15 -7.67 11.11 4.48
C LYS A 15 -6.56 11.19 3.44
N ARG A 16 -6.53 12.26 2.65
CA ARG A 16 -5.40 12.57 1.78
C ARG A 16 -4.23 13.09 2.63
N ALA A 17 -3.02 12.61 2.34
CA ALA A 17 -1.78 13.09 2.94
C ALA A 17 -1.37 14.45 2.35
N ASN A 18 -0.66 15.24 3.14
CA ASN A 18 0.02 16.46 2.74
C ASN A 18 1.50 16.41 3.18
N LEU A 19 2.28 17.46 2.92
CA LEU A 19 3.72 17.49 3.22
C LEU A 19 4.06 17.35 4.71
N GLU A 20 3.15 17.70 5.62
CA GLU A 20 3.34 17.49 7.06
C GLU A 20 3.28 16.00 7.45
N ASP A 21 2.67 15.18 6.61
CA ASP A 21 2.50 13.75 6.83
C ASP A 21 3.71 12.89 6.35
N ILE A 22 4.78 13.48 5.78
CA ILE A 22 5.94 12.76 5.24
C ILE A 22 6.51 11.77 6.24
N GLN A 23 6.70 12.18 7.50
CA GLN A 23 7.33 11.33 8.52
C GLN A 23 6.44 10.16 8.93
N ILE A 24 5.12 10.33 8.98
CA ILE A 24 4.22 9.22 9.29
C ILE A 24 4.12 8.23 8.12
N VAL A 25 4.09 8.69 6.88
CA VAL A 25 4.16 7.82 5.68
C VAL A 25 5.45 7.01 5.71
N LYS A 26 6.60 7.67 5.91
CA LYS A 26 7.91 7.02 6.00
C LYS A 26 7.95 5.99 7.13
N HIS A 27 7.44 6.33 8.31
CA HIS A 27 7.38 5.42 9.45
C HIS A 27 6.60 4.14 9.10
N ILE A 28 5.40 4.25 8.53
CA ILE A 28 4.58 3.10 8.16
C ILE A 28 5.31 2.21 7.14
N VAL A 29 5.81 2.82 6.07
CA VAL A 29 6.49 2.10 4.98
C VAL A 29 7.75 1.41 5.48
N HIS A 30 8.65 2.14 6.16
CA HIS A 30 9.93 1.60 6.61
C HIS A 30 9.76 0.55 7.72
N THR A 31 8.82 0.73 8.65
CA THR A 31 8.53 -0.28 9.69
C THR A 31 8.05 -1.56 9.03
N THR A 32 7.10 -1.46 8.11
CA THR A 32 6.58 -2.65 7.41
C THR A 32 7.66 -3.35 6.59
N ILE A 33 8.48 -2.61 5.84
CA ILE A 33 9.58 -3.19 5.07
C ILE A 33 10.58 -3.91 6.01
N LYS A 34 11.00 -3.28 7.10
CA LYS A 34 11.98 -3.84 8.04
C LYS A 34 11.48 -5.09 8.76
N GLU A 35 10.20 -5.16 9.09
CA GLU A 35 9.65 -6.29 9.85
C GLU A 35 9.15 -7.43 8.96
N VAL A 36 8.59 -7.13 7.78
CA VAL A 36 7.94 -8.12 6.93
C VAL A 36 8.85 -8.65 5.82
N TYR A 37 9.56 -7.75 5.11
CA TYR A 37 10.28 -8.09 3.89
C TYR A 37 11.47 -9.05 4.10
N PRO A 38 12.20 -9.06 5.24
CA PRO A 38 13.25 -10.06 5.49
C PRO A 38 12.78 -11.51 5.48
N HIS A 39 11.48 -11.77 5.64
CA HIS A 39 10.91 -13.11 5.53
C HIS A 39 10.75 -13.58 4.07
N TYR A 40 10.88 -12.68 3.09
CA TYR A 40 10.65 -12.93 1.67
C TYR A 40 11.86 -12.63 0.79
N TYR A 41 12.74 -11.74 1.24
CA TYR A 41 13.82 -11.19 0.43
C TYR A 41 15.17 -11.14 1.17
N PRO A 42 16.28 -11.26 0.44
CA PRO A 42 17.60 -11.03 1.00
C PRO A 42 17.82 -9.56 1.38
N SER A 43 18.82 -9.29 2.20
CA SER A 43 19.08 -7.98 2.79
C SER A 43 19.28 -6.86 1.77
N GLY A 44 19.91 -7.14 0.63
CA GLY A 44 20.10 -6.13 -0.41
C GLY A 44 18.80 -5.71 -1.07
N VAL A 45 17.84 -6.62 -1.19
CA VAL A 45 16.49 -6.28 -1.69
C VAL A 45 15.73 -5.46 -0.64
N VAL A 46 15.84 -5.80 0.64
CA VAL A 46 15.25 -5.00 1.72
C VAL A 46 15.81 -3.56 1.69
N ASN A 47 17.13 -3.41 1.56
CA ASN A 47 17.78 -2.10 1.44
C ASN A 47 17.35 -1.35 0.17
N PHE A 48 17.18 -2.05 -0.94
CA PHE A 48 16.65 -1.46 -2.18
C PHE A 48 15.26 -0.83 -1.91
N PHE A 49 14.35 -1.55 -1.27
CA PHE A 49 13.02 -1.01 -0.95
C PHE A 49 13.08 0.18 0.01
N LEU A 50 13.94 0.14 1.05
CA LEU A 50 14.11 1.27 1.96
C LEU A 50 14.61 2.53 1.23
N ASN A 51 15.55 2.38 0.29
CA ASN A 51 16.05 3.48 -0.53
C ASN A 51 15.02 3.97 -1.53
N HIS A 52 14.28 3.05 -2.17
CA HIS A 52 13.19 3.38 -3.08
C HIS A 52 12.08 4.20 -2.41
N HIS A 53 11.85 3.95 -1.12
CA HIS A 53 10.93 4.70 -0.28
C HIS A 53 11.66 5.68 0.65
N SER A 54 12.71 6.34 0.16
CA SER A 54 13.38 7.42 0.88
C SER A 54 12.43 8.59 1.14
N GLU A 55 12.80 9.43 2.09
CA GLU A 55 12.02 10.64 2.44
C GLU A 55 11.76 11.53 1.22
N ASN A 56 12.80 11.77 0.40
CA ASN A 56 12.67 12.55 -0.84
C ASN A 56 11.67 11.91 -1.83
N ASN A 57 11.68 10.60 -1.98
CA ASN A 57 10.74 9.90 -2.87
C ASN A 57 9.32 9.91 -2.32
N ILE A 58 9.14 9.85 -1.01
CA ILE A 58 7.84 10.00 -0.34
C ILE A 58 7.33 11.43 -0.51
N GLN A 59 8.16 12.43 -0.30
CA GLN A 59 7.81 13.82 -0.56
C GLN A 59 7.33 14.02 -2.00
N LYS A 60 8.12 13.57 -2.96
CA LYS A 60 7.76 13.63 -4.39
C LYS A 60 6.42 12.95 -4.68
N ALA A 61 6.16 11.79 -4.07
CA ALA A 61 4.87 11.11 -4.23
C ALA A 61 3.71 11.95 -3.68
N ILE A 62 3.85 12.57 -2.52
CA ILE A 62 2.81 13.45 -1.94
C ILE A 62 2.55 14.67 -2.85
N GLU A 63 3.58 15.18 -3.53
CA GLU A 63 3.46 16.31 -4.45
C GLU A 63 2.82 15.94 -5.79
N THR A 64 3.02 14.71 -6.28
CA THR A 64 2.67 14.31 -7.66
C THR A 64 1.62 13.20 -7.78
N GLU A 65 1.30 12.52 -6.68
CA GLU A 65 0.33 11.43 -6.60
C GLU A 65 -0.81 11.78 -5.63
N ILE A 66 -1.84 10.96 -5.59
CA ILE A 66 -2.81 10.99 -4.51
C ILE A 66 -2.35 9.98 -3.46
N VAL A 67 -1.81 10.46 -2.35
CA VAL A 67 -1.39 9.63 -1.22
C VAL A 67 -2.48 9.64 -0.16
N LEU A 68 -2.89 8.45 0.28
CA LEU A 68 -3.91 8.26 1.32
C LEU A 68 -3.30 7.76 2.62
N LEU A 69 -3.91 8.15 3.72
CA LEU A 69 -3.62 7.70 5.08
C LEU A 69 -4.85 7.06 5.70
N LEU A 70 -4.70 5.85 6.20
CA LEU A 70 -5.74 5.11 6.94
C LEU A 70 -5.59 5.39 8.43
N ASN A 71 -6.62 5.95 9.04
CA ASN A 71 -6.70 6.23 10.48
C ASN A 71 -7.67 5.25 11.14
N VAL A 72 -7.24 4.68 12.26
CA VAL A 72 -8.03 3.79 13.13
C VAL A 72 -7.97 4.35 14.54
N ASP A 73 -9.10 4.81 15.05
CA ASP A 73 -9.23 5.38 16.42
C ASP A 73 -8.17 6.46 16.74
N GLY A 74 -7.91 7.35 15.78
CA GLY A 74 -6.94 8.44 15.94
C GLY A 74 -5.50 8.08 15.59
N THR A 75 -5.19 6.81 15.31
CA THR A 75 -3.85 6.35 14.93
C THR A 75 -3.76 6.11 13.43
N ILE A 76 -2.76 6.69 12.77
CA ILE A 76 -2.49 6.40 11.36
C ILE A 76 -1.74 5.07 11.27
N VAL A 77 -2.34 4.09 10.59
CA VAL A 77 -1.86 2.70 10.56
C VAL A 77 -1.53 2.18 9.16
N GLY A 78 -1.92 2.90 8.12
CA GLY A 78 -1.71 2.47 6.74
C GLY A 78 -1.59 3.65 5.78
N THR A 79 -0.97 3.40 4.63
CA THR A 79 -0.82 4.34 3.52
C THR A 79 -0.89 3.61 2.20
N GLY A 80 -1.29 4.32 1.16
CA GLY A 80 -1.26 3.87 -0.23
C GLY A 80 -1.35 5.06 -1.16
N SER A 81 -0.94 4.91 -2.42
CA SER A 81 -1.02 6.01 -3.36
C SER A 81 -1.52 5.58 -4.73
N VAL A 82 -1.99 6.56 -5.49
CA VAL A 82 -2.45 6.42 -6.87
C VAL A 82 -1.73 7.45 -7.73
N HIS A 83 -1.18 6.98 -8.84
CA HIS A 83 -0.73 7.81 -9.95
C HIS A 83 -1.39 7.34 -11.24
N LYS A 84 -2.28 8.17 -11.81
CA LYS A 84 -3.10 7.77 -12.98
C LYS A 84 -3.92 6.51 -12.67
N ASN A 85 -3.66 5.41 -13.39
CA ASN A 85 -4.32 4.11 -13.19
C ASN A 85 -3.45 3.10 -12.41
N GLU A 86 -2.42 3.57 -11.75
CA GLU A 86 -1.47 2.72 -11.02
C GLU A 86 -1.63 2.89 -9.51
N VAL A 87 -1.77 1.77 -8.80
CA VAL A 87 -1.76 1.70 -7.34
C VAL A 87 -0.33 1.50 -6.86
N ASN A 88 0.11 2.36 -5.94
CA ASN A 88 1.45 2.33 -5.37
C ASN A 88 1.41 2.32 -3.84
N ARG A 89 2.49 1.83 -3.22
CA ARG A 89 2.79 1.99 -1.78
C ARG A 89 1.67 1.58 -0.82
N VAL A 90 0.98 0.47 -1.09
CA VAL A 90 -0.02 -0.04 -0.13
C VAL A 90 0.70 -0.73 1.03
N PHE A 91 0.76 -0.06 2.16
CA PHE A 91 1.39 -0.55 3.39
C PHE A 91 0.46 -0.37 4.58
N VAL A 92 0.43 -1.38 5.45
CA VAL A 92 -0.23 -1.35 6.75
C VAL A 92 0.78 -1.80 7.79
N LEU A 93 0.88 -1.08 8.91
CA LEU A 93 1.76 -1.45 10.02
C LEU A 93 1.54 -2.91 10.42
N PRO A 94 2.61 -3.70 10.67
CA PRO A 94 2.52 -5.15 10.90
C PRO A 94 1.48 -5.55 11.94
N LYS A 95 1.43 -4.86 13.08
CA LYS A 95 0.48 -5.14 14.17
C LYS A 95 -0.99 -4.87 13.82
N PHE A 96 -1.27 -4.21 12.70
CA PHE A 96 -2.63 -3.94 12.20
C PHE A 96 -2.96 -4.75 10.94
N GLN A 97 -2.06 -5.62 10.47
CA GLN A 97 -2.33 -6.51 9.35
C GLN A 97 -3.30 -7.62 9.74
N GLY A 98 -3.94 -8.24 8.74
CA GLY A 98 -4.93 -9.30 8.98
C GLY A 98 -6.30 -8.83 9.48
N LEU A 99 -6.51 -7.51 9.65
CA LEU A 99 -7.76 -6.91 10.15
C LEU A 99 -8.61 -6.25 9.03
N GLY A 100 -8.27 -6.49 7.77
CA GLY A 100 -8.98 -5.93 6.60
C GLY A 100 -8.59 -4.50 6.23
N TYR A 101 -7.64 -3.86 6.91
CA TYR A 101 -7.26 -2.47 6.64
C TYR A 101 -6.56 -2.29 5.30
N GLY A 102 -5.77 -3.28 4.86
CA GLY A 102 -5.16 -3.27 3.52
C GLY A 102 -6.21 -3.32 2.42
N THR A 103 -7.25 -4.15 2.59
CA THR A 103 -8.42 -4.22 1.70
C THR A 103 -9.13 -2.88 1.61
N LYS A 104 -9.46 -2.29 2.76
CA LYS A 104 -10.17 -1.00 2.82
C LYS A 104 -9.40 0.11 2.13
N LEU A 105 -8.07 0.15 2.31
CA LEU A 105 -7.21 1.12 1.66
C LEU A 105 -7.15 0.89 0.14
N LEU A 106 -7.04 -0.36 -0.29
CA LEU A 106 -7.02 -0.74 -1.71
C LEU A 106 -8.34 -0.36 -2.40
N GLU A 107 -9.48 -0.67 -1.80
CA GLU A 107 -10.81 -0.30 -2.32
C GLU A 107 -10.95 1.21 -2.53
N GLU A 108 -10.44 2.04 -1.61
CA GLU A 108 -10.49 3.49 -1.76
C GLU A 108 -9.58 3.99 -2.90
N LEU A 109 -8.39 3.39 -3.07
CA LEU A 109 -7.50 3.69 -4.19
C LEU A 109 -8.13 3.28 -5.53
N GLU A 110 -8.77 2.11 -5.58
CA GLU A 110 -9.51 1.63 -6.75
C GLU A 110 -10.65 2.59 -7.11
N ASN A 111 -11.45 3.02 -6.13
CA ASN A 111 -12.54 3.98 -6.34
C ASN A 111 -12.06 5.30 -6.95
N ILE A 112 -10.84 5.75 -6.63
CA ILE A 112 -10.25 6.94 -7.24
C ILE A 112 -9.94 6.68 -8.72
N ILE A 113 -9.31 5.54 -9.04
CA ILE A 113 -8.89 5.19 -10.40
C ILE A 113 -10.09 4.95 -11.30
N GLU A 114 -11.13 4.28 -10.82
CA GLU A 114 -12.32 3.88 -11.58
C GLU A 114 -13.10 5.06 -12.17
N LYS A 115 -12.92 6.26 -11.64
CA LYS A 115 -13.54 7.49 -12.18
C LYS A 115 -13.07 7.82 -13.59
N ASP A 116 -11.82 7.51 -13.91
CA ASP A 116 -11.17 7.93 -15.15
C ASP A 116 -10.62 6.77 -15.99
N TYR A 117 -10.45 5.58 -15.40
CA TYR A 117 -9.79 4.45 -16.03
C TYR A 117 -10.58 3.15 -15.89
N SER A 118 -10.56 2.34 -16.94
CA SER A 118 -11.20 1.00 -16.99
C SER A 118 -10.23 -0.14 -16.63
N LYS A 119 -8.98 0.17 -16.33
CA LYS A 119 -7.95 -0.79 -15.94
C LYS A 119 -7.06 -0.23 -14.86
N ILE A 120 -6.80 -1.06 -13.83
CA ILE A 120 -5.91 -0.75 -12.72
C ILE A 120 -4.67 -1.63 -12.84
N ILE A 121 -3.50 -1.05 -12.60
CA ILE A 121 -2.20 -1.71 -12.69
C ILE A 121 -1.48 -1.53 -11.35
N LEU A 122 -0.67 -2.50 -10.98
CA LEU A 122 0.26 -2.39 -9.85
C LEU A 122 1.44 -3.36 -9.99
N ASP A 123 2.53 -3.02 -9.32
CA ASP A 123 3.66 -3.92 -9.11
C ASP A 123 3.58 -4.53 -7.71
N SER A 124 3.36 -5.85 -7.67
CA SER A 124 3.18 -6.59 -6.42
C SER A 124 4.49 -7.17 -5.92
N SER A 125 4.93 -6.74 -4.75
CA SER A 125 5.94 -7.48 -3.99
C SER A 125 5.41 -8.84 -3.52
N LEU A 126 6.32 -9.78 -3.20
CA LEU A 126 5.92 -11.12 -2.74
C LEU A 126 4.99 -11.10 -1.52
N PRO A 127 5.26 -10.32 -0.45
CA PRO A 127 4.36 -10.28 0.70
C PRO A 127 2.95 -9.73 0.39
N ALA A 128 2.80 -8.91 -0.65
CA ALA A 128 1.51 -8.29 -1.00
C ALA A 128 0.70 -9.09 -2.03
N TYR A 129 1.31 -10.08 -2.70
CA TYR A 129 0.69 -10.82 -3.81
C TYR A 129 -0.69 -11.37 -3.48
N ASN A 130 -0.84 -12.02 -2.33
CA ASN A 130 -2.11 -12.63 -1.93
C ASN A 130 -3.23 -11.61 -1.69
N LEU A 131 -2.90 -10.42 -1.20
CA LEU A 131 -3.87 -9.33 -1.06
C LEU A 131 -4.45 -8.98 -2.42
N TYR A 132 -3.61 -8.69 -3.39
CA TYR A 132 -4.04 -8.28 -4.72
C TYR A 132 -4.76 -9.40 -5.48
N HIS A 133 -4.22 -10.62 -5.43
CA HIS A 133 -4.85 -11.76 -6.10
C HIS A 133 -6.27 -12.02 -5.58
N LYS A 134 -6.50 -11.94 -4.26
CA LYS A 134 -7.85 -12.07 -3.65
C LYS A 134 -8.80 -10.94 -4.07
N HIS A 135 -8.26 -9.79 -4.47
CA HIS A 135 -9.05 -8.65 -4.97
C HIS A 135 -9.25 -8.63 -6.48
N GLY A 136 -8.94 -9.74 -7.15
CA GLY A 136 -9.20 -9.92 -8.58
C GLY A 136 -8.10 -9.40 -9.51
N TYR A 137 -6.93 -9.04 -8.96
CA TYR A 137 -5.76 -8.75 -9.80
C TYR A 137 -5.15 -10.05 -10.32
N LEU A 138 -4.81 -10.05 -11.60
CA LEU A 138 -4.15 -11.17 -12.26
C LEU A 138 -2.71 -10.80 -12.63
N PRO A 139 -1.73 -11.67 -12.40
CA PRO A 139 -0.36 -11.43 -12.82
C PRO A 139 -0.28 -11.46 -14.36
N VAL A 140 0.27 -10.41 -14.94
CA VAL A 140 0.45 -10.28 -16.40
C VAL A 140 1.91 -10.32 -16.80
N LYS A 141 2.83 -10.00 -15.89
CA LYS A 141 4.27 -10.04 -16.14
C LYS A 141 5.03 -10.38 -14.86
N TYR A 142 6.06 -11.22 -15.02
CA TYR A 142 7.05 -11.46 -13.99
C TYR A 142 8.26 -10.57 -14.26
N GLU A 143 8.68 -9.83 -13.24
CA GLU A 143 9.78 -8.87 -13.31
C GLU A 143 10.89 -9.23 -12.33
N LYS A 144 12.10 -8.84 -12.67
CA LYS A 144 13.26 -8.92 -11.78
C LYS A 144 14.15 -7.70 -11.89
N ILE A 145 14.70 -7.28 -10.76
CA ILE A 145 15.72 -6.25 -10.65
C ILE A 145 16.91 -6.85 -9.92
N ILE A 146 18.11 -6.62 -10.44
CA ILE A 146 19.36 -6.97 -9.77
C ILE A 146 19.80 -5.75 -8.96
N THR A 147 19.92 -5.90 -7.65
CA THR A 147 20.36 -4.85 -6.74
C THR A 147 21.87 -4.61 -6.85
N SER A 148 22.37 -3.52 -6.29
CA SER A 148 23.79 -3.16 -6.33
C SER A 148 24.71 -4.22 -5.71
N ASN A 149 24.21 -4.99 -4.73
CA ASN A 149 24.93 -6.11 -4.11
C ASN A 149 24.61 -7.47 -4.76
N LYS A 150 24.05 -7.48 -5.99
CA LYS A 150 23.73 -8.67 -6.79
C LYS A 150 22.60 -9.55 -6.27
N ASP A 151 21.85 -9.12 -5.26
CA ASP A 151 20.59 -9.76 -4.88
C ASP A 151 19.53 -9.53 -5.94
N VAL A 152 18.60 -10.47 -6.06
CA VAL A 152 17.54 -10.41 -7.06
C VAL A 152 16.20 -10.08 -6.40
N LEU A 153 15.62 -8.93 -6.73
CA LEU A 153 14.24 -8.60 -6.44
C LEU A 153 13.33 -9.18 -7.51
N CYS A 154 12.42 -10.04 -7.10
CA CYS A 154 11.37 -10.59 -7.96
C CYS A 154 10.03 -10.00 -7.57
N PHE A 155 9.21 -9.61 -8.56
CA PHE A 155 7.86 -9.11 -8.35
C PHE A 155 6.98 -9.38 -9.58
N HIS A 156 5.69 -9.16 -9.45
CA HIS A 156 4.74 -9.30 -10.54
C HIS A 156 4.07 -7.97 -10.85
N THR A 157 4.05 -7.59 -12.11
CA THR A 157 3.06 -6.61 -12.58
C THR A 157 1.71 -7.31 -12.66
N MET A 158 0.71 -6.75 -12.02
CA MET A 158 -0.64 -7.30 -11.96
C MET A 158 -1.64 -6.28 -12.49
N GLU A 159 -2.73 -6.77 -13.08
CA GLU A 159 -3.80 -5.94 -13.65
C GLU A 159 -5.16 -6.40 -13.16
N LYS A 160 -6.08 -5.45 -13.06
CA LYS A 160 -7.51 -5.67 -12.80
C LYS A 160 -8.33 -4.79 -13.72
N LEU A 161 -9.34 -5.36 -14.37
CA LEU A 161 -10.35 -4.56 -15.06
C LEU A 161 -11.27 -3.94 -14.02
N SER A 162 -11.52 -2.67 -14.15
CA SER A 162 -12.47 -1.92 -13.33
C SER A 162 -13.77 -1.69 -14.10
N LYS A 163 -14.80 -1.20 -13.40
CA LYS A 163 -16.07 -0.85 -14.05
C LYS A 163 -15.91 0.32 -15.03
N GLY A 164 -14.80 1.06 -14.94
CA GLY A 164 -14.56 2.24 -15.75
C GLY A 164 -15.44 3.43 -15.38
N PRO A 165 -15.25 4.58 -16.05
CA PRO A 165 -16.10 5.75 -15.83
C PRO A 165 -17.53 5.40 -16.17
N SER A 166 -18.45 5.72 -15.23
CA SER A 166 -19.90 5.66 -15.50
C SER A 166 -20.22 6.59 -16.66
N LYS A 167 -20.79 6.01 -17.74
CA LYS A 167 -21.25 6.77 -18.91
C LYS A 167 -22.41 7.66 -18.56
#